data_3768f3365bb85d55f734c75e3f54f4aa
#
_entry.id   3768f3365bb85d55f734c75e3f54f4aa
#
_cell.length_a   1.000
_cell.length_b   1.000
_cell.length_c   1.000
_cell.angle_alpha   90.00
_cell.angle_beta   90.00
_cell.angle_gamma   90.00
#
_symmetry.space_group_name_H-M   'P 1'
#
loop_
_entity.id
_entity.type
_entity.pdbx_description
1 polymer ?
#
loop_
_entity_poly.entity_id
_entity_poly.type
_entity_poly.pdbx_seq_one_letter_code
_entity_poly.pdbx_strand_id
1 'polypeptide(L)'
;MQKKLLPLPLRRLILFKNIVPRVLSALNVSLTEGKLFSTQMLDATALTTAALTGNTNTASSISMLLTLGEEIEEVTKRASYGNLAHKLLISDEPVHILENGEEKTIPAEALKKGDLVIVRQGSMIPCDGTVESGEGMVNQASITGESLPVDKKAGSGVFAGTILSEGELIIRTRSTGQDTKVQNIIQMIDNSQNLKANVQRRSENLAEKIVPFNFALAGLTWLFTRNITKTMSTLMVDYSCAMKLAAPIAVLSAMKEAAGLGISVKGGKYLEEVAQAHSIIFDKTGTLTYANPVVEKIYSFQNYTEDFVLQTAACLEEHFPHPLGRAVVAHAEKLGLYHPENHTKVEYIVAHGIASTLDGKKVRIGSAHFIFDDEKIPYDNGVKAIQKASLKTGQSLLYLSYDNQLAGVLAIGDPVRPEAREVIQNLKKSGIRRCVMITGDTEGAAKKIAAEAGLDGYYFQALPEDKVSLIKKEKKQGKIIMLGDGINDAPALSAADVGIAIEGSSSIASDTADIVLSGGGLESVITTRLLGQGLISKINQNNAFIIEVNSALLILGVMGLITPQLAAILHNSVTVGISMKAMENILE
;
A
#
# COMPACT_ATOMS: atom_id res chain seq x y z
N MET A 1 -14.44 -4.68 48.50
CA MET A 1 -14.93 -4.40 49.84
C MET A 1 -16.31 -3.74 49.92
N GLN A 2 -16.85 -3.16 48.86
CA GLN A 2 -18.21 -2.52 48.88
C GLN A 2 -19.42 -3.46 48.80
N LYS A 3 -19.24 -4.75 48.61
CA LYS A 3 -20.33 -5.73 48.39
C LYS A 3 -21.16 -6.09 49.63
N LYS A 4 -20.73 -5.72 50.85
CA LYS A 4 -21.50 -5.99 52.10
C LYS A 4 -22.48 -4.88 52.51
N LEU A 5 -22.46 -3.72 51.82
CA LEU A 5 -23.23 -2.52 52.19
C LEU A 5 -24.61 -2.40 51.54
N LEU A 6 -24.94 -3.18 50.51
CA LEU A 6 -26.23 -3.07 49.84
C LEU A 6 -27.22 -4.14 50.32
N PRO A 7 -28.48 -3.76 50.63
CA PRO A 7 -29.52 -4.72 51.03
C PRO A 7 -29.81 -5.73 49.90
N LEU A 8 -30.16 -6.96 50.29
CA LEU A 8 -30.46 -8.08 49.36
C LEU A 8 -31.42 -7.73 48.22
N PRO A 9 -32.54 -6.97 48.43
CA PRO A 9 -33.43 -6.61 47.36
C PRO A 9 -32.79 -5.65 46.31
N LEU A 10 -31.92 -4.74 46.74
CA LEU A 10 -31.23 -3.81 45.86
C LEU A 10 -30.20 -4.54 44.99
N ARG A 11 -29.52 -5.55 45.54
CA ARG A 11 -28.62 -6.42 44.77
C ARG A 11 -29.36 -7.21 43.69
N ARG A 12 -30.55 -7.72 44.00
CA ARG A 12 -31.41 -8.43 43.05
C ARG A 12 -31.87 -7.47 41.92
N LEU A 13 -32.21 -6.23 42.24
CA LEU A 13 -32.63 -5.22 41.27
C LEU A 13 -31.51 -4.86 40.29
N ILE A 14 -30.29 -4.65 40.80
CA ILE A 14 -29.10 -4.35 39.99
C ILE A 14 -28.76 -5.55 39.09
N LEU A 15 -28.87 -6.77 39.62
CA LEU A 15 -28.65 -8.01 38.87
C LEU A 15 -29.67 -8.14 37.73
N PHE A 16 -30.95 -7.85 37.98
CA PHE A 16 -32.01 -7.88 36.99
C PHE A 16 -31.79 -6.82 35.90
N LYS A 17 -31.34 -5.62 36.28
CA LYS A 17 -31.01 -4.54 35.35
C LYS A 17 -29.88 -4.93 34.37
N ASN A 18 -28.93 -5.78 34.78
CA ASN A 18 -27.82 -6.24 33.95
C ASN A 18 -28.13 -7.51 33.14
N ILE A 19 -28.96 -8.41 33.66
CA ILE A 19 -29.32 -9.68 33.00
C ILE A 19 -30.33 -9.44 31.87
N VAL A 20 -31.37 -8.67 32.12
CA VAL A 20 -32.47 -8.47 31.15
C VAL A 20 -31.99 -7.93 29.81
N PRO A 21 -31.18 -6.87 29.71
CA PRO A 21 -30.67 -6.39 28.44
C PRO A 21 -29.85 -7.44 27.69
N ARG A 22 -29.04 -8.24 28.39
CA ARG A 22 -28.20 -9.28 27.76
C ARG A 22 -29.05 -10.43 27.22
N VAL A 23 -30.07 -10.86 27.97
CA VAL A 23 -31.02 -11.86 27.47
C VAL A 23 -31.81 -11.34 26.27
N LEU A 24 -32.26 -10.09 26.32
CA LEU A 24 -32.96 -9.47 25.20
C LEU A 24 -32.05 -9.33 23.97
N SER A 25 -30.80 -8.93 24.16
CA SER A 25 -29.80 -8.85 23.08
C SER A 25 -29.54 -10.23 22.47
N ALA A 26 -29.35 -11.26 23.30
CA ALA A 26 -29.16 -12.64 22.84
C ALA A 26 -30.36 -13.17 22.04
N LEU A 27 -31.58 -12.89 22.51
CA LEU A 27 -32.81 -13.25 21.81
C LEU A 27 -32.98 -12.47 20.49
N ASN A 28 -32.64 -11.19 20.48
CA ASN A 28 -32.70 -10.37 19.28
C ASN A 28 -31.74 -10.91 18.21
N VAL A 29 -30.49 -11.20 18.57
CA VAL A 29 -29.51 -11.80 17.64
C VAL A 29 -29.99 -13.16 17.13
N SER A 30 -30.59 -13.98 18.01
CA SER A 30 -31.16 -15.28 17.61
C SER A 30 -32.31 -15.12 16.60
N LEU A 31 -33.17 -14.11 16.77
CA LEU A 31 -34.31 -13.85 15.90
C LEU A 31 -33.91 -13.18 14.58
N THR A 32 -32.97 -12.24 14.63
CA THR A 32 -32.57 -11.45 13.44
C THR A 32 -31.59 -12.19 12.54
N GLU A 33 -30.65 -12.94 13.14
CA GLU A 33 -29.60 -13.65 12.39
C GLU A 33 -29.91 -15.14 12.19
N GLY A 34 -31.00 -15.66 12.78
CA GLY A 34 -31.36 -17.07 12.72
C GLY A 34 -30.38 -18.02 13.45
N LYS A 35 -29.50 -17.47 14.33
CA LYS A 35 -28.47 -18.20 15.05
C LYS A 35 -28.92 -18.53 16.48
N LEU A 36 -29.36 -19.76 16.69
CA LEU A 36 -29.79 -20.24 18.02
C LEU A 36 -28.64 -20.26 19.04
N PHE A 37 -27.40 -20.49 18.58
CA PHE A 37 -26.21 -20.58 19.45
C PHE A 37 -25.25 -19.44 19.08
N SER A 38 -25.29 -18.39 19.88
CA SER A 38 -24.38 -17.23 19.76
C SER A 38 -23.60 -17.04 21.06
N THR A 39 -22.51 -16.28 21.03
CA THR A 39 -21.73 -15.89 22.21
C THR A 39 -22.62 -15.16 23.23
N GLN A 40 -23.48 -14.24 22.75
CA GLN A 40 -24.43 -13.54 23.62
C GLN A 40 -25.39 -14.51 24.32
N MET A 41 -25.82 -15.58 23.65
CA MET A 41 -26.65 -16.60 24.23
C MET A 41 -25.89 -17.40 25.29
N LEU A 42 -24.59 -17.62 25.09
CA LEU A 42 -23.72 -18.32 26.06
C LEU A 42 -23.60 -17.51 27.35
N ASP A 43 -23.32 -16.24 27.27
CA ASP A 43 -23.23 -15.30 28.38
C ASP A 43 -24.57 -15.14 29.11
N ALA A 44 -25.67 -14.98 28.36
CA ALA A 44 -27.02 -14.88 28.90
C ALA A 44 -27.40 -16.15 29.65
N THR A 45 -27.07 -17.34 29.13
CA THR A 45 -27.35 -18.63 29.74
C THR A 45 -26.56 -18.79 31.04
N ALA A 46 -25.29 -18.44 31.06
CA ALA A 46 -24.44 -18.50 32.25
C ALA A 46 -24.95 -17.57 33.36
N LEU A 47 -25.28 -16.32 33.03
CA LEU A 47 -25.83 -15.35 33.99
C LEU A 47 -27.20 -15.77 34.54
N THR A 48 -28.08 -16.23 33.65
CA THR A 48 -29.41 -16.67 34.03
C THR A 48 -29.34 -17.91 34.96
N THR A 49 -28.46 -18.87 34.61
CA THR A 49 -28.23 -20.05 35.45
C THR A 49 -27.69 -19.66 36.82
N ALA A 50 -26.71 -18.74 36.87
CA ALA A 50 -26.18 -18.26 38.16
C ALA A 50 -27.25 -17.53 39.01
N ALA A 51 -28.13 -16.79 38.41
CA ALA A 51 -29.21 -16.10 39.11
C ALA A 51 -30.29 -17.07 39.65
N LEU A 52 -30.70 -18.04 38.84
CA LEU A 52 -31.71 -19.05 39.21
C LEU A 52 -31.23 -19.99 40.34
N THR A 53 -29.93 -20.25 40.44
CA THR A 53 -29.35 -21.07 41.53
C THR A 53 -29.26 -20.34 42.87
N GLY A 54 -29.74 -19.10 42.96
CA GLY A 54 -29.72 -18.29 44.17
C GLY A 54 -28.35 -17.77 44.59
N ASN A 55 -27.30 -18.04 43.81
CA ASN A 55 -25.94 -17.59 44.10
C ASN A 55 -25.71 -16.16 43.52
N THR A 56 -26.36 -15.18 44.14
CA THR A 56 -26.34 -13.77 43.73
C THR A 56 -24.91 -13.18 43.70
N ASN A 57 -23.99 -13.70 44.53
CA ASN A 57 -22.59 -13.26 44.54
C ASN A 57 -21.86 -13.71 43.26
N THR A 58 -22.04 -14.96 42.85
CA THR A 58 -21.48 -15.52 41.63
C THR A 58 -22.05 -14.81 40.40
N ALA A 59 -23.37 -14.65 40.31
CA ALA A 59 -24.03 -13.95 39.22
C ALA A 59 -23.55 -12.49 39.08
N SER A 60 -23.42 -11.77 40.22
CA SER A 60 -22.90 -10.40 40.23
C SER A 60 -21.41 -10.33 39.82
N SER A 61 -20.59 -11.30 40.22
CA SER A 61 -19.18 -11.34 39.84
C SER A 61 -19.01 -11.65 38.35
N ILE A 62 -19.77 -12.62 37.82
CA ILE A 62 -19.78 -12.93 36.38
C ILE A 62 -20.26 -11.73 35.58
N SER A 63 -21.38 -11.08 35.95
CA SER A 63 -21.86 -9.89 35.26
C SER A 63 -20.83 -8.76 35.22
N MET A 64 -20.11 -8.53 36.33
CA MET A 64 -19.03 -7.53 36.39
C MET A 64 -17.85 -7.92 35.52
N LEU A 65 -17.45 -9.17 35.47
CA LEU A 65 -16.35 -9.66 34.66
C LEU A 65 -16.68 -9.61 33.17
N LEU A 66 -17.90 -9.93 32.77
CA LEU A 66 -18.36 -9.80 31.39
C LEU A 66 -18.39 -8.33 30.94
N THR A 67 -18.96 -7.43 31.80
CA THR A 67 -18.93 -5.98 31.47
C THR A 67 -17.52 -5.44 31.37
N LEU A 68 -16.62 -5.84 32.28
CA LEU A 68 -15.22 -5.45 32.22
C LEU A 68 -14.54 -5.99 30.94
N GLY A 69 -14.86 -7.21 30.54
CA GLY A 69 -14.36 -7.80 29.29
C GLY A 69 -14.82 -7.01 28.05
N GLU A 70 -16.11 -6.65 28.00
CA GLU A 70 -16.69 -5.83 26.92
C GLU A 70 -16.03 -4.43 26.86
N GLU A 71 -15.86 -3.77 28.00
CA GLU A 71 -15.19 -2.47 28.08
C GLU A 71 -13.72 -2.54 27.64
N ILE A 72 -12.99 -3.58 28.07
CA ILE A 72 -11.60 -3.79 27.65
C ILE A 72 -11.54 -4.06 26.13
N GLU A 73 -12.49 -4.85 25.60
CA GLU A 73 -12.58 -5.09 24.15
C GLU A 73 -12.82 -3.77 23.39
N GLU A 74 -13.75 -2.94 23.86
CA GLU A 74 -14.05 -1.66 23.22
C GLU A 74 -12.87 -0.68 23.31
N VAL A 75 -12.22 -0.58 24.48
CA VAL A 75 -11.01 0.24 24.66
C VAL A 75 -9.88 -0.26 23.75
N THR A 76 -9.70 -1.58 23.64
CA THR A 76 -8.68 -2.18 22.77
C THR A 76 -8.97 -1.90 21.30
N LYS A 77 -10.23 -2.01 20.87
CA LYS A 77 -10.67 -1.62 19.53
C LYS A 77 -10.39 -0.13 19.29
N ARG A 78 -10.86 0.74 20.16
CA ARG A 78 -10.65 2.19 20.06
C ARG A 78 -9.17 2.57 20.04
N ALA A 79 -8.34 1.94 20.88
CA ALA A 79 -6.89 2.18 20.88
C ALA A 79 -6.23 1.73 19.57
N SER A 80 -6.67 0.61 19.00
CA SER A 80 -6.15 0.12 17.72
C SER A 80 -6.55 1.04 16.55
N TYR A 81 -7.79 1.51 16.51
CA TYR A 81 -8.28 2.43 15.49
C TYR A 81 -7.84 3.88 15.74
N GLY A 82 -7.93 4.36 16.99
CA GLY A 82 -7.61 5.74 17.36
C GLY A 82 -6.13 6.07 17.27
N ASN A 83 -5.23 5.15 17.61
CA ASN A 83 -3.79 5.35 17.44
C ASN A 83 -3.37 5.48 15.98
N LEU A 84 -4.13 4.86 15.05
CA LEU A 84 -3.92 5.01 13.62
C LEU A 84 -4.34 6.41 13.15
N ALA A 85 -5.54 6.84 13.53
CA ALA A 85 -6.06 8.16 13.18
C ALA A 85 -5.27 9.29 13.88
N HIS A 86 -4.96 9.15 15.17
CA HIS A 86 -4.29 10.20 15.97
C HIS A 86 -2.83 10.47 15.56
N LYS A 87 -2.09 9.46 15.08
CA LYS A 87 -0.72 9.67 14.56
C LYS A 87 -0.70 10.30 13.18
N LEU A 88 -1.83 10.29 12.47
CA LEU A 88 -2.00 10.83 11.12
C LEU A 88 -2.88 12.09 11.11
N LEU A 89 -3.45 12.49 12.26
CA LEU A 89 -4.31 13.68 12.34
C LEU A 89 -3.49 14.94 12.10
N ILE A 90 -4.00 15.74 11.17
CA ILE A 90 -3.62 17.14 10.99
C ILE A 90 -3.89 17.85 12.31
N SER A 91 -2.92 18.62 12.78
CA SER A 91 -3.04 19.44 13.99
C SER A 91 -4.26 20.36 13.87
N ASP A 92 -5.06 20.46 14.95
CA ASP A 92 -6.11 21.49 15.09
C ASP A 92 -5.52 22.91 15.28
N GLU A 93 -4.21 23.07 15.09
CA GLU A 93 -3.55 24.36 15.23
C GLU A 93 -3.99 25.33 14.13
N PRO A 94 -4.12 26.62 14.46
CA PRO A 94 -4.47 27.63 13.49
C PRO A 94 -3.37 27.75 12.43
N VAL A 95 -3.79 27.96 11.18
CA VAL A 95 -2.92 28.03 9.99
C VAL A 95 -2.66 29.49 9.63
N HIS A 96 -1.41 29.81 9.32
CA HIS A 96 -1.01 31.12 8.82
C HIS A 96 -1.07 31.14 7.30
N ILE A 97 -1.90 32.02 6.72
CA ILE A 97 -2.02 32.21 5.27
C ILE A 97 -1.53 33.59 4.87
N LEU A 98 -1.05 33.70 3.65
CA LEU A 98 -0.68 34.97 3.02
C LEU A 98 -1.83 35.40 2.09
N GLU A 99 -2.62 36.41 2.53
CA GLU A 99 -3.73 36.97 1.75
C GLU A 99 -3.41 38.42 1.37
N ASN A 100 -3.33 38.73 0.09
CA ASN A 100 -2.97 40.07 -0.44
C ASN A 100 -1.63 40.64 0.08
N GLY A 101 -0.68 39.77 0.44
CA GLY A 101 0.63 40.17 0.95
C GLY A 101 0.67 40.38 2.48
N GLU A 102 -0.44 40.19 3.18
CA GLU A 102 -0.52 40.24 4.64
C GLU A 102 -0.72 38.84 5.23
N GLU A 103 -0.05 38.57 6.37
CA GLU A 103 -0.21 37.33 7.09
C GLU A 103 -1.50 37.36 7.91
N LYS A 104 -2.32 36.31 7.75
CA LYS A 104 -3.57 36.14 8.45
C LYS A 104 -3.66 34.73 9.05
N THR A 105 -4.14 34.63 10.27
CA THR A 105 -4.34 33.36 10.95
C THR A 105 -5.78 32.91 10.79
N ILE A 106 -5.98 31.68 10.30
CA ILE A 106 -7.30 31.07 10.11
C ILE A 106 -7.35 29.68 10.78
N PRO A 107 -8.53 29.16 11.15
CA PRO A 107 -8.68 27.77 11.53
C PRO A 107 -8.30 26.85 10.36
N ALA A 108 -7.70 25.69 10.64
CA ALA A 108 -7.28 24.72 9.61
C ALA A 108 -8.46 24.29 8.70
N GLU A 109 -9.66 24.21 9.25
CA GLU A 109 -10.89 23.86 8.51
C GLU A 109 -11.32 24.92 7.47
N ALA A 110 -10.89 26.17 7.64
CA ALA A 110 -11.20 27.27 6.74
C ALA A 110 -10.25 27.37 5.54
N LEU A 111 -9.17 26.56 5.52
CA LEU A 111 -8.16 26.54 4.46
C LEU A 111 -8.76 26.03 3.15
N LYS A 112 -8.48 26.71 2.04
CA LYS A 112 -9.01 26.40 0.71
C LYS A 112 -7.89 26.07 -0.28
N LYS A 113 -8.25 25.33 -1.32
CA LYS A 113 -7.37 25.08 -2.46
C LYS A 113 -6.95 26.40 -3.12
N GLY A 114 -5.66 26.60 -3.30
CA GLY A 114 -5.06 27.79 -3.87
C GLY A 114 -4.52 28.79 -2.84
N ASP A 115 -4.88 28.68 -1.56
CA ASP A 115 -4.35 29.53 -0.51
C ASP A 115 -2.84 29.34 -0.37
N LEU A 116 -2.13 30.41 0.00
CA LEU A 116 -0.71 30.39 0.31
C LEU A 116 -0.52 30.23 1.82
N VAL A 117 0.01 29.11 2.23
CA VAL A 117 0.24 28.78 3.64
C VAL A 117 1.68 29.05 4.01
N ILE A 118 1.91 29.78 5.09
CA ILE A 118 3.24 30.01 5.67
C ILE A 118 3.48 28.94 6.73
N VAL A 119 4.55 28.15 6.54
CA VAL A 119 4.96 27.11 7.48
C VAL A 119 6.36 27.46 7.98
N ARG A 120 6.50 27.54 9.32
CA ARG A 120 7.75 27.87 9.99
C ARG A 120 8.38 26.63 10.62
N GLN A 121 9.65 26.75 10.94
CA GLN A 121 10.41 25.70 11.61
C GLN A 121 9.68 25.15 12.84
N GLY A 122 9.63 23.82 12.97
CA GLY A 122 8.96 23.11 14.04
C GLY A 122 7.45 22.92 13.84
N SER A 123 6.85 23.59 12.84
CA SER A 123 5.40 23.49 12.57
C SER A 123 5.07 22.31 11.66
N MET A 124 3.88 21.74 11.86
CA MET A 124 3.32 20.72 10.98
C MET A 124 2.74 21.39 9.72
N ILE A 125 2.96 20.78 8.56
CA ILE A 125 2.39 21.21 7.28
C ILE A 125 0.90 20.82 7.26
N PRO A 126 -0.05 21.77 7.12
CA PRO A 126 -1.48 21.52 7.30
C PRO A 126 -2.18 21.03 6.03
N CYS A 127 -1.51 21.03 4.89
CA CYS A 127 -2.12 20.72 3.58
C CYS A 127 -1.15 20.01 2.65
N ASP A 128 -1.68 19.30 1.66
CA ASP A 128 -0.87 18.89 0.52
C ASP A 128 -0.73 20.07 -0.45
N GLY A 129 0.49 20.31 -0.92
CA GLY A 129 0.75 21.47 -1.77
C GLY A 129 2.07 21.44 -2.51
N THR A 130 2.37 22.58 -3.12
CA THR A 130 3.66 22.83 -3.78
C THR A 130 4.29 24.04 -3.13
N VAL A 131 5.57 23.97 -2.84
CA VAL A 131 6.35 25.11 -2.34
C VAL A 131 6.36 26.19 -3.42
N GLU A 132 5.82 27.35 -3.09
CA GLU A 132 5.83 28.55 -3.94
C GLU A 132 7.13 29.32 -3.78
N SER A 133 7.58 29.46 -2.54
CA SER A 133 8.84 30.13 -2.20
C SER A 133 9.35 29.67 -0.83
N GLY A 134 10.63 29.92 -0.57
CA GLY A 134 11.32 29.44 0.61
C GLY A 134 12.06 28.14 0.39
N GLU A 135 12.87 27.75 1.34
CA GLU A 135 13.61 26.48 1.39
C GLU A 135 13.68 25.97 2.81
N GLY A 136 13.69 24.64 2.94
CA GLY A 136 13.73 24.01 4.26
C GLY A 136 13.78 22.49 4.21
N MET A 137 14.14 21.92 5.35
CA MET A 137 14.22 20.47 5.55
C MET A 137 12.90 19.95 6.14
N VAL A 138 12.21 19.09 5.45
CA VAL A 138 10.93 18.53 5.85
C VAL A 138 11.10 17.07 6.28
N ASN A 139 10.73 16.79 7.53
CA ASN A 139 10.65 15.43 8.04
C ASN A 139 9.35 14.78 7.56
N GLN A 140 9.47 13.81 6.68
CA GLN A 140 8.37 13.08 6.07
C GLN A 140 8.20 11.67 6.65
N ALA A 141 8.89 11.34 7.74
CA ALA A 141 8.89 10.00 8.34
C ALA A 141 7.48 9.47 8.68
N SER A 142 6.53 10.36 8.99
CA SER A 142 5.13 10.02 9.26
C SER A 142 4.38 9.48 8.03
N ILE A 143 4.84 9.79 6.81
CA ILE A 143 4.17 9.44 5.56
C ILE A 143 5.01 8.51 4.70
N THR A 144 6.33 8.75 4.60
CA THR A 144 7.23 7.97 3.74
C THR A 144 8.00 6.90 4.48
N GLY A 145 8.04 6.95 5.82
CA GLY A 145 8.88 6.07 6.65
C GLY A 145 10.36 6.44 6.68
N GLU A 146 10.81 7.40 5.85
CA GLU A 146 12.20 7.84 5.81
C GLU A 146 12.54 8.74 7.00
N SER A 147 13.54 8.34 7.79
CA SER A 147 13.94 9.06 9.01
C SER A 147 14.73 10.35 8.74
N LEU A 148 15.30 10.51 7.54
CA LEU A 148 16.07 11.68 7.18
C LEU A 148 15.16 12.78 6.61
N PRO A 149 15.27 14.04 7.09
CA PRO A 149 14.55 15.15 6.49
C PRO A 149 14.96 15.36 5.03
N VAL A 150 13.99 15.73 4.19
CA VAL A 150 14.17 15.94 2.74
C VAL A 150 14.20 17.43 2.44
N ASP A 151 15.19 17.85 1.64
CA ASP A 151 15.29 19.23 1.16
C ASP A 151 14.10 19.60 0.26
N LYS A 152 13.44 20.72 0.57
CA LYS A 152 12.30 21.26 -0.17
C LYS A 152 12.56 22.72 -0.54
N LYS A 153 12.35 23.02 -1.82
CA LYS A 153 12.54 24.35 -2.40
C LYS A 153 11.41 24.65 -3.40
N ALA A 154 11.36 25.85 -3.93
CA ALA A 154 10.31 26.24 -4.86
C ALA A 154 10.07 25.19 -5.96
N GLY A 155 8.82 24.80 -6.16
CA GLY A 155 8.38 23.72 -7.04
C GLY A 155 8.32 22.33 -6.42
N SER A 156 8.89 22.11 -5.22
CA SER A 156 8.82 20.81 -4.52
C SER A 156 7.42 20.53 -3.98
N GLY A 157 6.98 19.27 -4.08
CA GLY A 157 5.75 18.81 -3.44
C GLY A 157 5.94 18.58 -1.94
N VAL A 158 4.94 18.95 -1.13
CA VAL A 158 4.88 18.71 0.31
C VAL A 158 3.53 18.11 0.70
N PHE A 159 3.50 17.40 1.82
CA PHE A 159 2.34 16.64 2.27
C PHE A 159 1.89 17.07 3.66
N ALA A 160 0.57 17.10 3.86
CA ALA A 160 -0.04 17.32 5.15
C ALA A 160 0.46 16.30 6.19
N GLY A 161 0.61 16.73 7.44
CA GLY A 161 1.06 15.85 8.54
C GLY A 161 2.58 15.62 8.60
N THR A 162 3.37 16.28 7.72
CA THR A 162 4.84 16.31 7.79
C THR A 162 5.31 17.53 8.60
N ILE A 163 6.52 17.51 9.14
CA ILE A 163 7.04 18.57 10.02
C ILE A 163 8.20 19.28 9.33
N LEU A 164 8.15 20.60 9.26
CA LEU A 164 9.27 21.41 8.80
C LEU A 164 10.33 21.48 9.90
N SER A 165 11.42 20.72 9.74
CA SER A 165 12.50 20.64 10.73
C SER A 165 13.38 21.90 10.73
N GLU A 166 13.64 22.48 9.57
CA GLU A 166 14.46 23.68 9.39
C GLU A 166 13.95 24.52 8.22
N GLY A 167 14.09 25.87 8.33
CA GLY A 167 13.71 26.81 7.29
C GLY A 167 12.30 27.37 7.43
N GLU A 168 11.82 28.03 6.35
CA GLU A 168 10.46 28.55 6.20
C GLU A 168 9.98 28.27 4.77
N LEU A 169 8.74 27.80 4.65
CA LEU A 169 8.13 27.50 3.36
C LEU A 169 6.82 28.27 3.19
N ILE A 170 6.61 28.83 2.01
CA ILE A 170 5.30 29.30 1.55
C ILE A 170 4.78 28.25 0.59
N ILE A 171 3.64 27.65 0.94
CA ILE A 171 3.08 26.49 0.24
C ILE A 171 1.78 26.90 -0.44
N ARG A 172 1.67 26.66 -1.74
CA ARG A 172 0.41 26.77 -2.47
C ARG A 172 -0.39 25.51 -2.28
N THR A 173 -1.52 25.63 -1.61
CA THR A 173 -2.42 24.52 -1.26
C THR A 173 -3.01 23.87 -2.50
N ARG A 174 -2.87 22.54 -2.62
CA ARG A 174 -3.52 21.70 -3.65
C ARG A 174 -4.72 20.94 -3.10
N SER A 175 -4.59 20.38 -1.90
CA SER A 175 -5.64 19.60 -1.23
C SER A 175 -5.65 19.91 0.26
N THR A 176 -6.86 19.99 0.84
CA THR A 176 -7.08 20.32 2.26
C THR A 176 -8.04 19.31 2.89
N GLY A 177 -8.01 19.20 4.21
CA GLY A 177 -8.95 18.39 4.97
C GLY A 177 -9.02 16.94 4.47
N GLN A 178 -10.21 16.51 4.06
CA GLN A 178 -10.48 15.11 3.65
C GLN A 178 -9.83 14.70 2.33
N ASP A 179 -9.38 15.63 1.51
CA ASP A 179 -8.75 15.36 0.22
C ASP A 179 -7.23 15.22 0.30
N THR A 180 -6.65 15.30 1.51
CA THR A 180 -5.20 15.11 1.70
C THR A 180 -4.82 13.65 1.61
N LYS A 181 -3.55 13.36 1.23
CA LYS A 181 -3.02 11.98 1.19
C LYS A 181 -3.20 11.24 2.51
N VAL A 182 -3.00 11.93 3.62
CA VAL A 182 -3.15 11.37 4.97
C VAL A 182 -4.61 10.96 5.23
N GLN A 183 -5.57 11.83 4.91
CA GLN A 183 -7.00 11.52 5.08
C GLN A 183 -7.46 10.41 4.15
N ASN A 184 -6.95 10.34 2.94
CA ASN A 184 -7.20 9.22 2.04
C ASN A 184 -6.70 7.89 2.62
N ILE A 185 -5.54 7.86 3.27
CA ILE A 185 -5.03 6.67 3.98
C ILE A 185 -5.98 6.30 5.14
N ILE A 186 -6.44 7.27 5.93
CA ILE A 186 -7.40 7.04 7.03
C ILE A 186 -8.72 6.47 6.47
N GLN A 187 -9.26 7.06 5.41
CA GLN A 187 -10.47 6.56 4.75
C GLN A 187 -10.28 5.16 4.16
N MET A 188 -9.12 4.85 3.58
CA MET A 188 -8.79 3.50 3.11
C MET A 188 -8.82 2.49 4.26
N ILE A 189 -8.30 2.86 5.43
CA ILE A 189 -8.32 2.03 6.62
C ILE A 189 -9.75 1.82 7.14
N ASP A 190 -10.56 2.87 7.20
CA ASP A 190 -11.97 2.79 7.62
C ASP A 190 -12.79 1.96 6.63
N ASN A 191 -12.61 2.17 5.33
CA ASN A 191 -13.26 1.41 4.26
C ASN A 191 -12.75 -0.04 4.18
N SER A 192 -11.57 -0.34 4.73
CA SER A 192 -11.00 -1.69 4.75
C SER A 192 -11.86 -2.71 5.49
N GLN A 193 -12.74 -2.25 6.38
CA GLN A 193 -13.72 -3.13 7.04
C GLN A 193 -14.64 -3.84 6.04
N ASN A 194 -14.94 -3.21 4.91
CA ASN A 194 -15.71 -3.83 3.83
C ASN A 194 -14.89 -4.82 2.98
N LEU A 195 -13.54 -4.72 3.03
CA LEU A 195 -12.59 -5.55 2.28
C LEU A 195 -11.81 -6.48 3.22
N LYS A 196 -12.55 -7.17 4.11
CA LYS A 196 -11.98 -8.12 5.08
C LYS A 196 -11.15 -9.20 4.38
N ALA A 197 -9.98 -9.49 4.95
CA ALA A 197 -9.16 -10.63 4.56
C ALA A 197 -9.93 -11.95 4.76
N ASN A 198 -9.74 -12.91 3.86
CA ASN A 198 -10.40 -14.22 3.99
C ASN A 198 -9.90 -14.97 5.22
N VAL A 199 -8.63 -14.80 5.62
CA VAL A 199 -8.08 -15.38 6.86
C VAL A 199 -8.79 -14.83 8.08
N GLN A 200 -9.14 -13.54 8.10
CA GLN A 200 -9.96 -12.94 9.15
C GLN A 200 -11.38 -13.54 9.16
N ARG A 201 -12.04 -13.63 8.00
CA ARG A 201 -13.37 -14.27 7.88
C ARG A 201 -13.36 -15.72 8.31
N ARG A 202 -12.29 -16.47 7.99
CA ARG A 202 -12.13 -17.86 8.45
C ARG A 202 -12.01 -17.94 9.95
N SER A 203 -11.26 -17.03 10.59
CA SER A 203 -11.14 -16.93 12.04
C SER A 203 -12.50 -16.65 12.69
N GLU A 204 -13.24 -15.65 12.19
CA GLU A 204 -14.59 -15.31 12.65
C GLU A 204 -15.56 -16.50 12.50
N ASN A 205 -15.55 -17.18 11.36
CA ASN A 205 -16.40 -18.34 11.08
C ASN A 205 -16.03 -19.56 11.95
N LEU A 206 -14.74 -19.77 12.23
CA LEU A 206 -14.29 -20.83 13.13
C LEU A 206 -14.81 -20.57 14.55
N ALA A 207 -14.68 -19.34 15.02
CA ALA A 207 -15.20 -18.91 16.31
C ALA A 207 -16.70 -19.23 16.45
N GLU A 208 -17.51 -18.90 15.44
CA GLU A 208 -18.95 -19.17 15.46
C GLU A 208 -19.30 -20.67 15.46
N LYS A 209 -18.54 -21.49 14.71
CA LYS A 209 -18.76 -22.95 14.64
C LYS A 209 -18.46 -23.67 15.93
N ILE A 210 -17.62 -23.11 16.81
CA ILE A 210 -17.23 -23.71 18.07
C ILE A 210 -18.29 -23.46 19.15
N VAL A 211 -19.08 -22.38 19.09
CA VAL A 211 -20.08 -22.05 20.13
C VAL A 211 -21.08 -23.17 20.39
N PRO A 212 -21.71 -23.82 19.40
CA PRO A 212 -22.61 -24.97 19.67
C PRO A 212 -21.92 -26.12 20.42
N PHE A 213 -20.62 -26.33 20.16
CA PHE A 213 -19.83 -27.33 20.86
C PHE A 213 -19.67 -27.00 22.36
N ASN A 214 -19.47 -25.72 22.70
CA ASN A 214 -19.41 -25.27 24.10
C ASN A 214 -20.73 -25.55 24.86
N PHE A 215 -21.88 -25.30 24.21
CA PHE A 215 -23.18 -25.60 24.78
C PHE A 215 -23.36 -27.12 24.99
N ALA A 216 -22.99 -27.93 24.00
CA ALA A 216 -23.06 -29.38 24.11
C ALA A 216 -22.18 -29.90 25.27
N LEU A 217 -20.94 -29.38 25.37
CA LEU A 217 -20.02 -29.76 26.45
C LEU A 217 -20.57 -29.36 27.83
N ALA A 218 -21.13 -28.15 27.97
CA ALA A 218 -21.77 -27.71 29.21
C ALA A 218 -22.98 -28.57 29.56
N GLY A 219 -23.81 -28.93 28.61
CA GLY A 219 -24.94 -29.84 28.77
C GLY A 219 -24.50 -31.25 29.23
N LEU A 220 -23.48 -31.81 28.62
CA LEU A 220 -22.89 -33.10 29.01
C LEU A 220 -22.27 -33.00 30.39
N THR A 221 -21.54 -31.92 30.69
CA THR A 221 -20.98 -31.70 32.05
C THR A 221 -22.08 -31.70 33.12
N TRP A 222 -23.20 -31.03 32.85
CA TRP A 222 -24.34 -31.06 33.77
C TRP A 222 -24.97 -32.44 33.87
N LEU A 223 -25.17 -33.13 32.78
CA LEU A 223 -25.78 -34.44 32.72
C LEU A 223 -25.00 -35.48 33.56
N PHE A 224 -23.68 -35.51 33.41
CA PHE A 224 -22.81 -36.47 34.07
C PHE A 224 -22.45 -36.10 35.51
N THR A 225 -22.24 -34.81 35.78
CA THR A 225 -21.74 -34.38 37.10
C THR A 225 -22.83 -33.87 38.01
N ARG A 226 -23.99 -33.47 37.48
CA ARG A 226 -25.08 -32.79 38.21
C ARG A 226 -24.58 -31.58 39.02
N ASN A 227 -23.42 -31.04 38.67
CA ASN A 227 -22.77 -29.95 39.39
C ASN A 227 -22.85 -28.66 38.58
N ILE A 228 -23.69 -27.75 39.06
CA ILE A 228 -23.96 -26.47 38.35
C ILE A 228 -22.70 -25.59 38.28
N THR A 229 -21.81 -25.65 39.29
CA THR A 229 -20.56 -24.85 39.29
C THR A 229 -19.64 -25.30 38.18
N LYS A 230 -19.49 -26.61 37.94
CA LYS A 230 -18.70 -27.15 36.84
C LYS A 230 -19.30 -26.75 35.49
N THR A 231 -20.61 -26.86 35.33
CA THR A 231 -21.33 -26.44 34.13
C THR A 231 -21.13 -24.94 33.84
N MET A 232 -21.22 -24.10 34.87
CA MET A 232 -20.99 -22.67 34.74
C MET A 232 -19.53 -22.36 34.40
N SER A 233 -18.55 -23.05 34.98
CA SER A 233 -17.14 -22.87 34.61
C SER A 233 -16.90 -23.19 33.14
N THR A 234 -17.59 -24.19 32.59
CA THR A 234 -17.53 -24.54 31.18
C THR A 234 -18.17 -23.49 30.30
N LEU A 235 -19.29 -22.89 30.71
CA LEU A 235 -19.95 -21.80 29.94
C LEU A 235 -19.17 -20.48 29.97
N MET A 236 -18.25 -20.28 30.94
CA MET A 236 -17.46 -19.04 31.04
C MET A 236 -16.27 -18.97 30.10
N VAL A 237 -15.94 -20.05 29.41
CA VAL A 237 -14.82 -20.11 28.48
C VAL A 237 -15.36 -20.18 27.06
N ASP A 238 -15.04 -19.16 26.29
CA ASP A 238 -15.43 -19.01 24.89
C ASP A 238 -14.19 -18.83 23.99
N TYR A 239 -14.27 -19.22 22.75
CA TYR A 239 -13.21 -19.01 21.76
C TYR A 239 -13.47 -17.76 20.91
N SER A 240 -14.72 -17.33 20.88
CA SER A 240 -15.21 -16.35 19.91
C SER A 240 -14.68 -14.95 20.19
N CYS A 241 -14.67 -14.51 21.46
CA CYS A 241 -14.26 -13.16 21.84
C CYS A 241 -12.83 -12.87 21.40
N ALA A 242 -11.88 -13.74 21.74
CA ALA A 242 -10.48 -13.56 21.39
C ALA A 242 -10.23 -13.60 19.88
N MET A 243 -10.86 -14.54 19.14
CA MET A 243 -10.67 -14.68 17.70
C MET A 243 -11.27 -13.52 16.91
N LYS A 244 -12.48 -13.07 17.31
CA LYS A 244 -13.17 -11.94 16.64
C LYS A 244 -12.47 -10.62 16.89
N LEU A 245 -11.71 -10.49 17.97
CA LEU A 245 -10.96 -9.27 18.30
C LEU A 245 -9.54 -9.28 17.72
N ALA A 246 -8.79 -10.36 17.90
CA ALA A 246 -7.38 -10.42 17.51
C ALA A 246 -7.15 -10.37 16.00
N ALA A 247 -8.02 -11.01 15.19
CA ALA A 247 -7.82 -11.05 13.74
C ALA A 247 -7.96 -9.68 13.05
N PRO A 248 -9.01 -8.87 13.31
CA PRO A 248 -9.08 -7.50 12.80
C PRO A 248 -7.91 -6.62 13.25
N ILE A 249 -7.50 -6.74 14.52
CA ILE A 249 -6.37 -5.98 15.08
C ILE A 249 -5.07 -6.31 14.35
N ALA A 250 -4.81 -7.58 14.07
CA ALA A 250 -3.63 -7.99 13.30
C ALA A 250 -3.64 -7.41 11.88
N VAL A 251 -4.79 -7.39 11.20
CA VAL A 251 -4.95 -6.78 9.87
C VAL A 251 -4.64 -5.28 9.93
N LEU A 252 -5.19 -4.57 10.91
CA LEU A 252 -4.94 -3.14 11.08
C LEU A 252 -3.48 -2.85 11.40
N SER A 253 -2.84 -3.67 12.26
CA SER A 253 -1.41 -3.56 12.56
C SER A 253 -0.57 -3.74 11.30
N ALA A 254 -0.87 -4.74 10.47
CA ALA A 254 -0.21 -4.96 9.20
C ALA A 254 -0.37 -3.78 8.23
N MET A 255 -1.57 -3.22 8.12
CA MET A 255 -1.82 -2.05 7.26
C MET A 255 -1.10 -0.80 7.76
N LYS A 256 -1.03 -0.61 9.09
CA LYS A 256 -0.27 0.46 9.71
C LYS A 256 1.24 0.33 9.42
N GLU A 257 1.78 -0.88 9.59
CA GLU A 257 3.19 -1.17 9.31
C GLU A 257 3.50 -0.94 7.83
N ALA A 258 2.63 -1.42 6.91
CA ALA A 258 2.71 -1.15 5.48
C ALA A 258 2.75 0.36 5.19
N ALA A 259 1.84 1.13 5.78
CA ALA A 259 1.79 2.58 5.60
C ALA A 259 3.07 3.28 6.10
N GLY A 260 3.65 2.82 7.22
CA GLY A 260 4.94 3.29 7.73
C GLY A 260 6.13 3.00 6.80
N LEU A 261 5.99 2.02 5.91
CA LEU A 261 6.96 1.66 4.88
C LEU A 261 6.64 2.27 3.50
N GLY A 262 5.74 3.26 3.43
CA GLY A 262 5.33 3.87 2.18
C GLY A 262 4.45 2.98 1.29
N ILE A 263 3.82 1.94 1.86
CA ILE A 263 2.94 1.00 1.15
C ILE A 263 1.49 1.29 1.55
N SER A 264 0.72 1.91 0.67
CA SER A 264 -0.71 2.15 0.90
C SER A 264 -1.54 0.97 0.41
N VAL A 265 -2.32 0.36 1.31
CA VAL A 265 -3.15 -0.82 1.03
C VAL A 265 -4.62 -0.48 1.22
N LYS A 266 -5.46 -0.69 0.21
CA LYS A 266 -6.90 -0.38 0.26
C LYS A 266 -7.72 -1.33 1.14
N GLY A 267 -7.15 -2.45 1.59
CA GLY A 267 -7.79 -3.36 2.53
C GLY A 267 -7.01 -4.63 2.80
N GLY A 268 -7.23 -5.25 3.96
CA GLY A 268 -6.52 -6.46 4.41
C GLY A 268 -6.64 -7.65 3.44
N LYS A 269 -7.70 -7.69 2.65
CA LYS A 269 -7.86 -8.67 1.56
C LYS A 269 -6.66 -8.67 0.63
N TYR A 270 -6.15 -7.50 0.24
CA TYR A 270 -5.09 -7.38 -0.75
C TYR A 270 -3.73 -7.84 -0.22
N LEU A 271 -3.44 -7.63 1.08
CA LEU A 271 -2.26 -8.23 1.71
C LEU A 271 -2.31 -9.77 1.66
N GLU A 272 -3.48 -10.36 1.94
CA GLU A 272 -3.66 -11.79 1.82
C GLU A 272 -3.51 -12.30 0.38
N GLU A 273 -4.09 -11.59 -0.61
CA GLU A 273 -4.02 -11.95 -2.02
C GLU A 273 -2.57 -11.88 -2.52
N VAL A 274 -1.79 -10.85 -2.14
CA VAL A 274 -0.36 -10.76 -2.45
C VAL A 274 0.42 -11.92 -1.85
N ALA A 275 0.14 -12.28 -0.60
CA ALA A 275 0.79 -13.41 0.07
C ALA A 275 0.54 -14.75 -0.63
N GLN A 276 -0.67 -14.94 -1.19
CA GLN A 276 -1.12 -16.17 -1.86
C GLN A 276 -0.91 -16.15 -3.37
N ALA A 277 -0.39 -15.06 -3.94
CA ALA A 277 -0.19 -14.94 -5.36
C ALA A 277 0.75 -16.02 -5.90
N HIS A 278 0.33 -16.60 -7.02
CA HIS A 278 1.07 -17.64 -7.75
C HIS A 278 2.02 -17.03 -8.76
N SER A 279 1.58 -15.98 -9.43
CA SER A 279 2.31 -15.31 -10.50
C SER A 279 2.29 -13.80 -10.31
N ILE A 280 3.30 -13.15 -10.86
CA ILE A 280 3.38 -11.70 -10.91
C ILE A 280 3.65 -11.27 -12.34
N ILE A 281 2.91 -10.26 -12.79
CA ILE A 281 3.01 -9.67 -14.10
C ILE A 281 3.50 -8.24 -13.95
N PHE A 282 4.55 -7.91 -14.67
CA PHE A 282 5.13 -6.58 -14.68
C PHE A 282 4.81 -5.88 -16.00
N ASP A 283 4.37 -4.63 -15.95
CA ASP A 283 4.55 -3.77 -17.10
C ASP A 283 6.05 -3.48 -17.30
N LYS A 284 6.44 -3.12 -18.51
CA LYS A 284 7.84 -2.77 -18.78
C LYS A 284 8.14 -1.35 -18.29
N THR A 285 7.47 -0.39 -18.91
CA THR A 285 7.82 1.04 -18.83
C THR A 285 7.39 1.63 -17.48
N GLY A 286 8.31 2.34 -16.79
CA GLY A 286 8.02 2.89 -15.46
C GLY A 286 7.96 1.86 -14.32
N THR A 287 7.93 0.57 -14.65
CA THR A 287 7.87 -0.54 -13.68
C THR A 287 9.20 -1.29 -13.62
N LEU A 288 9.56 -2.08 -14.64
CA LEU A 288 10.88 -2.73 -14.73
C LEU A 288 11.97 -1.76 -15.16
N THR A 289 11.61 -0.65 -15.79
CA THR A 289 12.46 0.46 -16.18
C THR A 289 12.06 1.73 -15.44
N TYR A 290 12.87 2.77 -15.56
CA TYR A 290 12.54 4.08 -14.93
C TYR A 290 11.64 4.98 -15.81
N ALA A 291 11.28 4.56 -17.02
CA ALA A 291 10.69 5.43 -18.05
C ALA A 291 11.53 6.70 -18.31
N ASN A 292 12.82 6.58 -18.09
CA ASN A 292 13.79 7.65 -18.28
C ASN A 292 14.86 7.17 -19.28
N PRO A 293 14.65 7.42 -20.60
CA PRO A 293 15.56 6.96 -21.63
C PRO A 293 16.96 7.53 -21.41
N VAL A 294 17.98 6.77 -21.81
CA VAL A 294 19.39 7.20 -21.77
C VAL A 294 20.06 6.91 -23.11
N VAL A 295 21.07 7.69 -23.46
CA VAL A 295 21.92 7.39 -24.61
C VAL A 295 22.81 6.21 -24.25
N GLU A 296 22.55 5.04 -24.87
CA GLU A 296 23.33 3.82 -24.63
C GLU A 296 24.57 3.74 -25.54
N LYS A 297 24.46 4.26 -26.76
CA LYS A 297 25.55 4.23 -27.73
C LYS A 297 25.46 5.35 -28.75
N ILE A 298 26.61 5.87 -29.16
CA ILE A 298 26.76 6.84 -30.21
C ILE A 298 27.56 6.19 -31.35
N TYR A 299 27.10 6.37 -32.57
CA TYR A 299 27.80 5.94 -33.78
C TYR A 299 28.12 7.18 -34.57
N SER A 300 29.39 7.47 -34.73
CA SER A 300 29.86 8.58 -35.57
C SER A 300 30.14 8.11 -37.00
N PHE A 301 29.91 8.98 -37.96
CA PHE A 301 30.13 8.74 -39.38
C PHE A 301 31.06 9.81 -39.94
N GLN A 302 31.61 9.54 -41.11
CA GLN A 302 32.61 10.40 -41.74
C GLN A 302 33.81 10.63 -40.78
N ASN A 303 34.24 11.88 -40.65
CA ASN A 303 35.34 12.27 -39.78
C ASN A 303 34.85 12.95 -38.47
N TYR A 304 33.56 12.81 -38.13
CA TYR A 304 33.01 13.37 -36.89
C TYR A 304 33.33 12.46 -35.67
N THR A 305 33.59 13.11 -34.53
CA THR A 305 33.79 12.39 -33.27
C THR A 305 32.44 12.14 -32.58
N GLU A 306 32.40 11.16 -31.67
CA GLU A 306 31.19 10.91 -30.86
C GLU A 306 30.83 12.12 -29.99
N ASP A 307 31.82 12.83 -29.45
CA ASP A 307 31.61 14.08 -28.69
C ASP A 307 30.99 15.18 -29.55
N PHE A 308 31.44 15.36 -30.78
CA PHE A 308 30.85 16.32 -31.72
C PHE A 308 29.37 15.98 -32.02
N VAL A 309 29.10 14.70 -32.27
CA VAL A 309 27.73 14.23 -32.54
C VAL A 309 26.83 14.49 -31.33
N LEU A 310 27.29 14.14 -30.13
CA LEU A 310 26.51 14.31 -28.89
C LEU A 310 26.30 15.79 -28.55
N GLN A 311 27.36 16.62 -28.62
CA GLN A 311 27.29 18.04 -28.34
C GLN A 311 26.36 18.77 -29.33
N THR A 312 26.44 18.43 -30.61
CA THR A 312 25.58 19.02 -31.66
C THR A 312 24.12 18.58 -31.48
N ALA A 313 23.89 17.32 -31.15
CA ALA A 313 22.57 16.77 -30.86
C ALA A 313 21.94 17.45 -29.63
N ALA A 314 22.70 17.60 -28.53
CA ALA A 314 22.24 18.26 -27.31
C ALA A 314 21.87 19.72 -27.55
N CYS A 315 22.68 20.46 -28.34
CA CYS A 315 22.44 21.84 -28.73
C CYS A 315 21.08 22.04 -29.42
N LEU A 316 20.65 21.10 -30.24
CA LEU A 316 19.35 21.17 -30.90
C LEU A 316 18.19 20.73 -30.00
N GLU A 317 18.41 19.69 -29.21
CA GLU A 317 17.36 19.04 -28.41
C GLU A 317 17.02 19.81 -27.12
N GLU A 318 17.91 20.67 -26.60
CA GLU A 318 17.63 21.42 -25.36
C GLU A 318 16.43 22.36 -25.46
N HIS A 319 16.10 22.81 -26.67
CA HIS A 319 14.96 23.72 -26.91
C HIS A 319 13.61 23.00 -26.96
N PHE A 320 13.60 21.66 -27.07
CA PHE A 320 12.39 20.86 -27.21
C PHE A 320 12.40 19.67 -26.22
N PRO A 321 11.94 19.85 -24.98
CA PRO A 321 12.10 18.89 -23.89
C PRO A 321 11.15 17.70 -24.02
N HIS A 322 11.37 16.82 -24.99
CA HIS A 322 10.74 15.51 -25.05
C HIS A 322 11.67 14.42 -24.47
N PRO A 323 11.17 13.22 -24.15
CA PRO A 323 11.97 12.21 -23.43
C PRO A 323 13.30 11.84 -24.06
N LEU A 324 13.36 11.69 -25.40
CA LEU A 324 14.61 11.36 -26.09
C LEU A 324 15.59 12.55 -26.10
N GLY A 325 15.07 13.77 -26.30
CA GLY A 325 15.87 15.00 -26.24
C GLY A 325 16.50 15.21 -24.87
N ARG A 326 15.70 15.05 -23.80
CA ARG A 326 16.23 15.11 -22.44
C ARG A 326 17.34 14.09 -22.17
N ALA A 327 17.22 12.87 -22.72
CA ALA A 327 18.26 11.84 -22.60
C ALA A 327 19.57 12.28 -23.25
N VAL A 328 19.51 12.93 -24.42
CA VAL A 328 20.67 13.44 -25.14
C VAL A 328 21.33 14.57 -24.38
N VAL A 329 20.57 15.56 -23.92
CA VAL A 329 21.07 16.71 -23.15
C VAL A 329 21.72 16.24 -21.85
N ALA A 330 21.02 15.41 -21.07
CA ALA A 330 21.56 14.88 -19.80
C ALA A 330 22.85 14.06 -20.01
N HIS A 331 22.99 13.35 -21.13
CA HIS A 331 24.20 12.59 -21.42
C HIS A 331 25.36 13.52 -21.77
N ALA A 332 25.12 14.60 -22.52
CA ALA A 332 26.12 15.62 -22.83
C ALA A 332 26.59 16.36 -21.57
N GLU A 333 25.67 16.77 -20.70
CA GLU A 333 25.98 17.38 -19.40
C GLU A 333 26.83 16.50 -18.52
N LYS A 334 26.50 15.19 -18.42
CA LYS A 334 27.26 14.22 -17.64
C LYS A 334 28.71 14.07 -18.10
N LEU A 335 28.96 14.25 -19.39
CA LEU A 335 30.31 14.23 -19.99
C LEU A 335 31.00 15.61 -19.99
N GLY A 336 30.32 16.65 -19.48
CA GLY A 336 30.86 18.01 -19.46
C GLY A 336 30.98 18.64 -20.84
N LEU A 337 30.20 18.17 -21.82
CA LEU A 337 30.19 18.70 -23.20
C LEU A 337 29.26 19.90 -23.27
N TYR A 338 29.79 21.05 -22.88
CA TYR A 338 29.07 22.32 -23.01
C TYR A 338 29.24 22.84 -24.44
N HIS A 339 28.19 23.48 -24.96
CA HIS A 339 28.24 24.14 -26.28
C HIS A 339 27.85 25.62 -26.14
N PRO A 340 28.51 26.53 -26.85
CA PRO A 340 28.02 27.90 -26.99
C PRO A 340 26.77 27.89 -27.88
N GLU A 341 25.82 28.78 -27.60
CA GLU A 341 24.63 28.99 -28.46
C GLU A 341 25.04 29.65 -29.79
N ASN A 342 25.57 28.86 -30.73
CA ASN A 342 26.03 29.34 -32.03
C ASN A 342 25.05 29.00 -33.17
N HIS A 343 23.84 28.54 -32.83
CA HIS A 343 22.82 28.18 -33.82
C HIS A 343 21.87 29.35 -34.13
N THR A 344 21.34 29.35 -35.35
CA THR A 344 20.23 30.22 -35.73
C THR A 344 18.92 29.72 -35.14
N LYS A 345 17.80 30.35 -35.53
CA LYS A 345 16.47 29.90 -35.08
C LYS A 345 16.29 28.41 -35.31
N VAL A 346 15.95 27.68 -34.21
CA VAL A 346 15.65 26.25 -34.26
C VAL A 346 14.21 26.06 -34.71
N GLU A 347 14.00 25.24 -35.75
CA GLU A 347 12.68 24.90 -36.27
C GLU A 347 12.29 23.48 -35.88
N TYR A 348 11.19 23.34 -35.16
CA TYR A 348 10.60 22.04 -34.83
C TYR A 348 9.64 21.59 -35.92
N ILE A 349 9.93 20.45 -36.52
CA ILE A 349 9.09 19.83 -37.56
C ILE A 349 8.27 18.72 -36.87
N VAL A 350 6.98 18.98 -36.70
CA VAL A 350 6.08 18.11 -35.93
C VAL A 350 6.15 16.68 -36.46
N ALA A 351 6.36 15.72 -35.51
CA ALA A 351 6.48 14.29 -35.76
C ALA A 351 7.71 13.84 -36.60
N HIS A 352 8.63 14.72 -36.95
CA HIS A 352 9.77 14.42 -37.80
C HIS A 352 11.10 14.65 -37.10
N GLY A 353 11.33 15.85 -36.56
CA GLY A 353 12.59 16.22 -35.91
C GLY A 353 12.80 17.72 -35.79
N ILE A 354 14.06 18.09 -35.68
CA ILE A 354 14.50 19.47 -35.48
C ILE A 354 15.49 19.86 -36.59
N ALA A 355 15.36 21.05 -37.11
CA ALA A 355 16.27 21.62 -38.10
C ALA A 355 16.80 22.98 -37.61
N SER A 356 18.06 23.28 -37.91
CA SER A 356 18.71 24.57 -37.63
C SER A 356 19.91 24.77 -38.55
N THR A 357 20.61 25.87 -38.33
CA THR A 357 21.90 26.15 -38.97
C THR A 357 22.93 26.46 -37.89
N LEU A 358 24.02 25.73 -37.88
CA LEU A 358 25.15 25.89 -36.98
C LEU A 358 26.40 26.25 -37.82
N ASP A 359 27.04 27.34 -37.49
CA ASP A 359 28.19 27.88 -38.23
C ASP A 359 27.95 27.99 -39.74
N GLY A 360 26.74 28.39 -40.17
CA GLY A 360 26.36 28.51 -41.58
C GLY A 360 26.05 27.17 -42.27
N LYS A 361 26.14 26.04 -41.60
CA LYS A 361 25.86 24.71 -42.12
C LYS A 361 24.51 24.21 -41.63
N LYS A 362 23.75 23.55 -42.49
CA LYS A 362 22.47 22.97 -42.12
C LYS A 362 22.66 21.76 -41.20
N VAL A 363 21.96 21.76 -40.08
CA VAL A 363 21.95 20.68 -39.08
C VAL A 363 20.53 20.21 -38.86
N ARG A 364 20.33 18.89 -38.84
CA ARG A 364 19.03 18.27 -38.59
C ARG A 364 19.18 17.07 -37.71
N ILE A 365 18.24 16.90 -36.78
CA ILE A 365 18.17 15.74 -35.89
C ILE A 365 16.74 15.21 -35.90
N GLY A 366 16.56 13.89 -35.99
CA GLY A 366 15.23 13.32 -35.96
C GLY A 366 15.16 11.84 -36.36
N SER A 367 13.97 11.43 -36.79
CA SER A 367 13.68 10.04 -37.19
C SER A 367 14.39 9.65 -38.51
N ALA A 368 14.46 8.34 -38.78
CA ALA A 368 14.97 7.83 -40.06
C ALA A 368 14.20 8.39 -41.25
N HIS A 369 12.87 8.47 -41.14
CA HIS A 369 12.00 9.03 -42.17
C HIS A 369 12.38 10.51 -42.48
N PHE A 370 12.51 11.31 -41.43
CA PHE A 370 12.90 12.70 -41.61
C PHE A 370 14.25 12.86 -42.33
N ILE A 371 15.28 12.17 -41.86
CA ILE A 371 16.64 12.35 -42.37
C ILE A 371 16.82 11.70 -43.74
N PHE A 372 16.28 10.51 -43.97
CA PHE A 372 16.56 9.77 -45.21
C PHE A 372 15.49 9.92 -46.29
N ASP A 373 14.20 10.03 -45.90
CA ASP A 373 13.11 10.09 -46.87
C ASP A 373 12.71 11.52 -47.22
N ASP A 374 12.64 12.43 -46.24
CA ASP A 374 12.29 13.85 -46.51
C ASP A 374 13.49 14.65 -46.96
N GLU A 375 14.58 14.61 -46.19
CA GLU A 375 15.77 15.44 -46.44
C GLU A 375 16.79 14.77 -47.38
N LYS A 376 16.54 13.53 -47.83
CA LYS A 376 17.33 12.79 -48.80
C LYS A 376 18.81 12.64 -48.44
N ILE A 377 19.15 12.63 -47.16
CA ILE A 377 20.54 12.42 -46.71
C ILE A 377 20.98 11.00 -47.08
N PRO A 378 22.12 10.83 -47.79
CA PRO A 378 22.60 9.50 -48.15
C PRO A 378 23.13 8.74 -46.94
N TYR A 379 22.91 7.41 -46.93
CA TYR A 379 23.41 6.51 -45.91
C TYR A 379 23.91 5.20 -46.51
N ASP A 380 24.77 4.52 -45.78
CA ASP A 380 25.41 3.27 -46.21
C ASP A 380 24.81 2.02 -45.52
N ASN A 381 25.41 0.84 -45.81
CA ASN A 381 25.00 -0.42 -45.21
C ASN A 381 25.31 -0.47 -43.69
N GLY A 382 26.21 0.37 -43.18
CA GLY A 382 26.48 0.49 -41.76
C GLY A 382 25.27 0.96 -40.98
N VAL A 383 24.54 1.96 -41.50
CA VAL A 383 23.29 2.44 -40.89
C VAL A 383 22.22 1.36 -40.90
N LYS A 384 22.10 0.59 -41.99
CA LYS A 384 21.14 -0.55 -42.03
C LYS A 384 21.45 -1.63 -40.99
N ALA A 385 22.73 -1.86 -40.74
CA ALA A 385 23.16 -2.80 -39.70
C ALA A 385 22.78 -2.29 -38.29
N ILE A 386 22.96 -0.98 -38.02
CA ILE A 386 22.55 -0.34 -36.77
C ILE A 386 21.03 -0.42 -36.61
N GLN A 387 20.24 -0.09 -37.64
CA GLN A 387 18.78 -0.23 -37.62
C GLN A 387 18.32 -1.66 -37.31
N LYS A 388 18.94 -2.65 -37.93
CA LYS A 388 18.64 -4.06 -37.67
C LYS A 388 19.03 -4.50 -36.25
N ALA A 389 20.11 -3.94 -35.71
CA ALA A 389 20.53 -4.21 -34.34
C ALA A 389 19.57 -3.57 -33.33
N SER A 390 19.15 -2.32 -33.57
CA SER A 390 18.23 -1.61 -32.67
C SER A 390 16.86 -2.26 -32.58
N LEU A 391 16.36 -2.82 -33.68
CA LEU A 391 15.10 -3.62 -33.66
C LEU A 391 15.21 -4.85 -32.72
N LYS A 392 16.40 -5.43 -32.57
CA LYS A 392 16.64 -6.55 -31.65
C LYS A 392 16.81 -6.12 -30.20
N THR A 393 17.30 -4.91 -29.97
CA THR A 393 17.59 -4.38 -28.64
C THR A 393 16.50 -3.45 -28.10
N GLY A 394 15.55 -3.04 -28.95
CA GLY A 394 14.46 -2.11 -28.57
C GLY A 394 14.91 -0.67 -28.37
N GLN A 395 16.06 -0.30 -28.94
CA GLN A 395 16.57 1.06 -28.86
C GLN A 395 15.85 1.96 -29.88
N SER A 396 15.53 3.18 -29.49
CA SER A 396 15.13 4.24 -30.39
C SER A 396 16.39 4.86 -31.02
N LEU A 397 16.36 5.10 -32.32
CA LEU A 397 17.48 5.71 -33.04
C LEU A 397 17.13 7.15 -33.39
N LEU A 398 18.04 8.06 -33.05
CA LEU A 398 17.99 9.47 -33.40
C LEU A 398 19.15 9.76 -34.34
N TYR A 399 18.84 10.29 -35.53
CA TYR A 399 19.80 10.53 -36.61
C TYR A 399 20.17 12.00 -36.68
N LEU A 400 21.47 12.30 -36.69
CA LEU A 400 22.01 13.65 -36.83
C LEU A 400 22.67 13.79 -38.19
N SER A 401 22.22 14.78 -38.97
CA SER A 401 22.90 15.21 -40.18
C SER A 401 23.56 16.60 -39.98
N TYR A 402 24.73 16.76 -40.53
CA TYR A 402 25.50 18.00 -40.55
C TYR A 402 26.01 18.27 -41.97
N ASP A 403 25.75 19.45 -42.50
CA ASP A 403 26.16 19.85 -43.84
C ASP A 403 25.72 18.86 -44.95
N ASN A 404 24.44 18.41 -44.90
CA ASN A 404 23.84 17.43 -45.81
C ASN A 404 24.52 16.04 -45.82
N GLN A 405 25.29 15.70 -44.79
CA GLN A 405 25.88 14.37 -44.60
C GLN A 405 25.42 13.80 -43.25
N LEU A 406 25.33 12.48 -43.15
CA LEU A 406 25.05 11.82 -41.86
C LEU A 406 26.28 11.96 -40.96
N ALA A 407 26.13 12.69 -39.87
CA ALA A 407 27.18 12.90 -38.87
C ALA A 407 27.20 11.79 -37.80
N GLY A 408 26.01 11.37 -37.38
CA GLY A 408 25.92 10.35 -36.35
C GLY A 408 24.53 9.76 -36.14
N VAL A 409 24.51 8.67 -35.36
CA VAL A 409 23.28 8.02 -34.88
C VAL A 409 23.41 7.78 -33.38
N LEU A 410 22.45 8.27 -32.62
CA LEU A 410 22.35 8.06 -31.19
C LEU A 410 21.34 6.93 -30.94
N ALA A 411 21.79 5.88 -30.27
CA ALA A 411 20.93 4.78 -29.84
C ALA A 411 20.50 5.03 -28.38
N ILE A 412 19.22 5.21 -28.19
CA ILE A 412 18.59 5.60 -26.91
C ILE A 412 17.74 4.44 -26.44
N GLY A 413 17.99 3.96 -25.23
CA GLY A 413 17.26 2.87 -24.59
C GLY A 413 16.68 3.28 -23.26
N ASP A 414 15.74 2.48 -22.76
CA ASP A 414 15.19 2.60 -21.41
C ASP A 414 15.71 1.41 -20.59
N PRO A 415 16.77 1.60 -19.78
CA PRO A 415 17.47 0.52 -19.12
C PRO A 415 16.60 -0.11 -18.03
N VAL A 416 16.78 -1.41 -17.84
CA VAL A 416 16.20 -2.17 -16.73
C VAL A 416 16.75 -1.62 -15.41
N ARG A 417 15.89 -1.51 -14.41
CA ARG A 417 16.29 -1.10 -13.05
C ARG A 417 17.36 -2.07 -12.52
N PRO A 418 18.45 -1.57 -11.94
CA PRO A 418 19.53 -2.42 -11.42
C PRO A 418 19.05 -3.48 -10.44
N GLU A 419 18.07 -3.12 -9.58
CA GLU A 419 17.49 -3.99 -8.56
C GLU A 419 16.51 -5.04 -9.11
N ALA A 420 16.02 -4.90 -10.35
CA ALA A 420 14.94 -5.74 -10.90
C ALA A 420 15.26 -7.23 -10.83
N ARG A 421 16.49 -7.62 -11.18
CA ARG A 421 16.91 -9.03 -11.16
C ARG A 421 16.90 -9.62 -9.76
N GLU A 422 17.40 -8.90 -8.78
CA GLU A 422 17.44 -9.32 -7.38
C GLU A 422 16.02 -9.43 -6.81
N VAL A 423 15.17 -8.43 -7.09
CA VAL A 423 13.76 -8.41 -6.69
C VAL A 423 13.03 -9.64 -7.24
N ILE A 424 13.19 -9.95 -8.53
CA ILE A 424 12.55 -11.12 -9.15
C ILE A 424 13.04 -12.42 -8.52
N GLN A 425 14.32 -12.54 -8.23
CA GLN A 425 14.87 -13.71 -7.53
C GLN A 425 14.29 -13.86 -6.12
N ASN A 426 14.18 -12.76 -5.37
CA ASN A 426 13.63 -12.79 -4.03
C ASN A 426 12.11 -13.05 -4.02
N LEU A 427 11.37 -12.56 -5.01
CA LEU A 427 9.97 -12.93 -5.22
C LEU A 427 9.81 -14.44 -5.48
N LYS A 428 10.67 -15.03 -6.30
CA LYS A 428 10.67 -16.49 -6.53
C LYS A 428 11.00 -17.27 -5.25
N LYS A 429 11.98 -16.83 -4.46
CA LYS A 429 12.28 -17.43 -3.14
C LYS A 429 11.11 -17.31 -2.17
N SER A 430 10.31 -16.26 -2.24
CA SER A 430 9.10 -16.07 -1.41
C SER A 430 7.90 -16.91 -1.87
N GLY A 431 8.04 -17.72 -2.93
CA GLY A 431 7.03 -18.65 -3.42
C GLY A 431 6.24 -18.18 -4.65
N ILE A 432 6.61 -17.07 -5.30
CA ILE A 432 6.10 -16.75 -6.65
C ILE A 432 6.68 -17.77 -7.63
N ARG A 433 5.80 -18.47 -8.36
CA ARG A 433 6.22 -19.52 -9.29
C ARG A 433 6.52 -18.98 -10.68
N ARG A 434 5.95 -17.86 -11.06
CA ARG A 434 6.08 -17.30 -12.39
C ARG A 434 6.10 -15.77 -12.37
N CYS A 435 7.17 -15.20 -12.93
CA CYS A 435 7.34 -13.77 -13.15
C CYS A 435 7.34 -13.49 -14.65
N VAL A 436 6.40 -12.68 -15.13
CA VAL A 436 6.17 -12.43 -16.55
C VAL A 436 6.12 -10.92 -16.81
N MET A 437 6.57 -10.50 -17.99
CA MET A 437 6.44 -9.13 -18.46
C MET A 437 5.39 -9.01 -19.56
N ILE A 438 4.65 -7.90 -19.58
CA ILE A 438 3.81 -7.49 -20.70
C ILE A 438 4.32 -6.15 -21.21
N THR A 439 4.50 -6.02 -22.53
CA THR A 439 4.96 -4.77 -23.17
C THR A 439 4.35 -4.59 -24.56
N GLY A 440 4.19 -3.34 -24.98
CA GLY A 440 3.87 -2.98 -26.37
C GLY A 440 5.04 -3.06 -27.32
N ASP A 441 6.27 -3.29 -26.85
CA ASP A 441 7.49 -3.32 -27.63
C ASP A 441 7.59 -4.55 -28.56
N THR A 442 8.61 -4.54 -29.43
CA THR A 442 8.94 -5.65 -30.30
C THR A 442 9.42 -6.88 -29.52
N GLU A 443 9.30 -8.06 -30.11
CA GLU A 443 9.76 -9.33 -29.50
C GLU A 443 11.24 -9.28 -29.09
N GLY A 444 12.10 -8.68 -29.91
CA GLY A 444 13.53 -8.58 -29.65
C GLY A 444 13.85 -7.78 -28.38
N ALA A 445 13.18 -6.63 -28.21
CA ALA A 445 13.27 -5.80 -27.01
C ALA A 445 12.77 -6.53 -25.78
N ALA A 446 11.58 -7.13 -25.86
CA ALA A 446 10.98 -7.87 -24.77
C ALA A 446 11.85 -9.04 -24.31
N LYS A 447 12.45 -9.79 -25.25
CA LYS A 447 13.36 -10.90 -24.97
C LYS A 447 14.61 -10.45 -24.25
N LYS A 448 15.23 -9.32 -24.67
CA LYS A 448 16.43 -8.75 -24.03
C LYS A 448 16.13 -8.41 -22.56
N ILE A 449 15.07 -7.63 -22.32
CA ILE A 449 14.69 -7.17 -20.98
C ILE A 449 14.31 -8.35 -20.08
N ALA A 450 13.55 -9.32 -20.59
CA ALA A 450 13.19 -10.51 -19.84
C ALA A 450 14.41 -11.33 -19.38
N ALA A 451 15.40 -11.48 -20.26
CA ALA A 451 16.65 -12.17 -19.93
C ALA A 451 17.50 -11.39 -18.91
N GLU A 452 17.58 -10.07 -19.05
CA GLU A 452 18.31 -9.19 -18.17
C GLU A 452 17.71 -9.16 -16.76
N ALA A 453 16.38 -9.02 -16.65
CA ALA A 453 15.66 -9.04 -15.39
C ALA A 453 15.49 -10.45 -14.79
N GLY A 454 15.72 -11.54 -15.55
CA GLY A 454 15.58 -12.92 -15.07
C GLY A 454 14.11 -13.40 -14.97
N LEU A 455 13.26 -12.92 -15.88
CA LEU A 455 11.84 -13.29 -15.97
C LEU A 455 11.66 -14.69 -16.60
N ASP A 456 10.50 -15.33 -16.31
CA ASP A 456 10.16 -16.65 -16.82
C ASP A 456 9.47 -16.60 -18.19
N GLY A 457 9.00 -15.42 -18.59
CA GLY A 457 8.33 -15.21 -19.85
C GLY A 457 8.01 -13.74 -20.13
N TYR A 458 7.55 -13.49 -21.33
CA TYR A 458 7.14 -12.15 -21.77
C TYR A 458 6.05 -12.23 -22.81
N TYR A 459 5.22 -11.20 -22.85
CA TYR A 459 4.26 -10.90 -23.91
C TYR A 459 4.67 -9.59 -24.58
N PHE A 460 4.72 -9.58 -25.89
CA PHE A 460 5.18 -8.45 -26.69
C PHE A 460 4.08 -7.94 -27.62
N GLN A 461 4.21 -6.72 -28.14
CA GLN A 461 3.24 -6.06 -29.01
C GLN A 461 1.81 -6.09 -28.43
N ALA A 462 1.68 -6.04 -27.11
CA ALA A 462 0.40 -6.08 -26.43
C ALA A 462 -0.23 -4.69 -26.40
N LEU A 463 -1.41 -4.55 -26.96
CA LEU A 463 -2.25 -3.37 -26.82
C LEU A 463 -2.88 -3.34 -25.41
N PRO A 464 -3.39 -2.20 -24.93
CA PRO A 464 -4.03 -2.12 -23.62
C PRO A 464 -5.17 -3.14 -23.42
N GLU A 465 -5.94 -3.43 -24.48
CA GLU A 465 -7.03 -4.42 -24.47
C GLU A 465 -6.49 -5.86 -24.35
N ASP A 466 -5.35 -6.14 -24.99
CA ASP A 466 -4.69 -7.44 -24.93
C ASP A 466 -4.17 -7.74 -23.53
N LYS A 467 -3.68 -6.71 -22.80
CA LYS A 467 -3.20 -6.85 -21.43
C LYS A 467 -4.25 -7.51 -20.54
N VAL A 468 -5.52 -7.05 -20.62
CA VAL A 468 -6.63 -7.60 -19.83
C VAL A 468 -6.88 -9.07 -20.17
N SER A 469 -6.82 -9.43 -21.47
CA SER A 469 -7.04 -10.81 -21.92
C SER A 469 -5.92 -11.75 -21.46
N LEU A 470 -4.68 -11.28 -21.49
CA LEU A 470 -3.51 -12.02 -21.02
C LEU A 470 -3.54 -12.24 -19.51
N ILE A 471 -3.94 -11.22 -18.74
CA ILE A 471 -4.15 -11.34 -17.30
C ILE A 471 -5.21 -12.39 -16.98
N LYS A 472 -6.35 -12.37 -17.67
CA LYS A 472 -7.40 -13.39 -17.49
C LYS A 472 -6.92 -14.81 -17.86
N LYS A 473 -6.00 -14.94 -18.81
CA LYS A 473 -5.38 -16.21 -19.17
C LYS A 473 -4.45 -16.71 -18.04
N GLU A 474 -3.60 -15.86 -17.53
CA GLU A 474 -2.68 -16.20 -16.42
C GLU A 474 -3.45 -16.52 -15.12
N LYS A 475 -4.57 -15.82 -14.82
CA LYS A 475 -5.44 -16.12 -13.65
C LYS A 475 -5.96 -17.56 -13.60
N LYS A 476 -6.04 -18.25 -14.71
CA LYS A 476 -6.45 -19.66 -14.73
C LYS A 476 -5.45 -20.59 -14.02
N GLN A 477 -4.21 -20.16 -13.85
CA GLN A 477 -3.15 -20.89 -13.16
C GLN A 477 -3.08 -20.63 -11.67
N GLY A 478 -3.72 -19.57 -11.18
CA GLY A 478 -3.74 -19.15 -9.78
C GLY A 478 -3.89 -17.64 -9.65
N LYS A 479 -3.82 -17.15 -8.41
CA LYS A 479 -3.91 -15.73 -8.12
C LYS A 479 -2.71 -14.97 -8.68
N ILE A 480 -2.96 -13.78 -9.21
CA ILE A 480 -1.94 -12.97 -9.86
C ILE A 480 -1.88 -11.55 -9.30
N ILE A 481 -0.67 -11.01 -9.29
CA ILE A 481 -0.38 -9.62 -9.06
C ILE A 481 -0.07 -8.97 -10.41
N MET A 482 -0.58 -7.77 -10.67
CA MET A 482 -0.17 -6.91 -11.78
C MET A 482 0.52 -5.68 -11.23
N LEU A 483 1.74 -5.38 -11.71
CA LEU A 483 2.45 -4.15 -11.45
C LEU A 483 2.42 -3.24 -12.68
N GLY A 484 2.10 -1.97 -12.49
CA GLY A 484 2.09 -0.96 -13.55
C GLY A 484 2.22 0.45 -12.99
N ASP A 485 2.48 1.41 -13.88
CA ASP A 485 2.67 2.83 -13.52
C ASP A 485 1.76 3.79 -14.29
N GLY A 486 1.21 3.36 -15.41
CA GLY A 486 0.55 4.22 -16.40
C GLY A 486 -0.98 4.18 -16.39
N ILE A 487 -1.57 5.19 -17.02
CA ILE A 487 -3.02 5.26 -17.31
C ILE A 487 -3.45 4.04 -18.14
N ASN A 488 -2.58 3.60 -19.06
CA ASN A 488 -2.84 2.48 -19.95
C ASN A 488 -2.93 1.13 -19.21
N ASP A 489 -2.40 1.06 -17.99
CA ASP A 489 -2.40 -0.15 -17.16
C ASP A 489 -3.59 -0.24 -16.22
N ALA A 490 -4.36 0.84 -16.02
CA ALA A 490 -5.51 0.85 -15.11
C ALA A 490 -6.51 -0.29 -15.38
N PRO A 491 -6.89 -0.63 -16.62
CA PRO A 491 -7.73 -1.79 -16.90
C PRO A 491 -7.07 -3.12 -16.53
N ALA A 492 -5.75 -3.22 -16.71
CA ALA A 492 -4.95 -4.40 -16.38
C ALA A 492 -4.81 -4.58 -14.86
N LEU A 493 -4.52 -3.49 -14.13
CA LEU A 493 -4.46 -3.47 -12.67
C LEU A 493 -5.79 -3.94 -12.06
N SER A 494 -6.92 -3.41 -12.56
CA SER A 494 -8.26 -3.80 -12.11
C SER A 494 -8.64 -5.24 -12.45
N ALA A 495 -8.08 -5.83 -13.51
CA ALA A 495 -8.38 -7.20 -13.95
C ALA A 495 -7.63 -8.26 -13.12
N ALA A 496 -6.52 -7.90 -12.47
CA ALA A 496 -5.73 -8.77 -11.62
C ALA A 496 -6.48 -9.15 -10.32
N ASP A 497 -5.92 -10.06 -9.51
CA ASP A 497 -6.40 -10.29 -8.15
C ASP A 497 -5.91 -9.19 -7.22
N VAL A 498 -4.71 -8.65 -7.50
CA VAL A 498 -4.16 -7.45 -6.89
C VAL A 498 -3.46 -6.60 -7.95
N GLY A 499 -3.90 -5.36 -8.10
CA GLY A 499 -3.21 -4.33 -8.85
C GLY A 499 -2.30 -3.52 -7.94
N ILE A 500 -1.02 -3.40 -8.31
CA ILE A 500 -0.02 -2.61 -7.57
C ILE A 500 0.49 -1.49 -8.47
N ALA A 501 0.38 -0.24 -8.02
CA ALA A 501 0.96 0.92 -8.65
C ALA A 501 2.28 1.31 -7.96
N ILE A 502 3.30 1.65 -8.76
CA ILE A 502 4.61 2.09 -8.26
C ILE A 502 4.68 3.62 -8.18
N GLU A 503 5.55 4.14 -7.33
CA GLU A 503 5.80 5.57 -7.18
C GLU A 503 6.09 6.25 -8.54
N GLY A 504 5.50 7.45 -8.74
CA GLY A 504 5.56 8.14 -10.03
C GLY A 504 4.46 7.72 -11.00
N SER A 505 3.64 6.72 -10.63
CA SER A 505 2.48 6.32 -11.43
C SER A 505 1.47 7.47 -11.60
N SER A 506 0.69 7.42 -12.68
CA SER A 506 -0.38 8.39 -12.90
C SER A 506 -1.41 8.36 -11.76
N SER A 507 -2.10 9.47 -11.53
CA SER A 507 -3.19 9.53 -10.54
C SER A 507 -4.25 8.46 -10.79
N ILE A 508 -4.60 8.20 -12.05
CA ILE A 508 -5.58 7.18 -12.44
C ILE A 508 -5.09 5.77 -12.10
N ALA A 509 -3.81 5.45 -12.33
CA ALA A 509 -3.25 4.15 -11.95
C ALA A 509 -3.24 3.98 -10.43
N SER A 510 -2.86 5.02 -9.68
CA SER A 510 -2.89 5.01 -8.21
C SER A 510 -4.31 4.86 -7.65
N ASP A 511 -5.29 5.53 -8.27
CA ASP A 511 -6.70 5.43 -7.85
C ASP A 511 -7.30 4.06 -8.17
N THR A 512 -6.84 3.40 -9.22
CA THR A 512 -7.35 2.09 -9.65
C THR A 512 -6.68 0.95 -8.91
N ALA A 513 -5.38 1.08 -8.58
CA ALA A 513 -4.62 0.03 -7.91
C ALA A 513 -5.15 -0.29 -6.50
N ASP A 514 -5.02 -1.53 -6.09
CA ASP A 514 -5.39 -2.02 -4.75
C ASP A 514 -4.30 -1.70 -3.72
N ILE A 515 -3.05 -1.59 -4.18
CA ILE A 515 -1.87 -1.24 -3.39
C ILE A 515 -1.07 -0.20 -4.16
N VAL A 516 -0.60 0.83 -3.47
CA VAL A 516 0.27 1.88 -4.03
C VAL A 516 1.58 1.91 -3.25
N LEU A 517 2.69 1.80 -3.96
CA LEU A 517 4.04 1.87 -3.41
C LEU A 517 4.55 3.30 -3.57
N SER A 518 4.64 4.07 -2.49
CA SER A 518 5.05 5.48 -2.49
C SER A 518 6.50 5.70 -2.05
N GLY A 519 7.24 4.64 -1.76
CA GLY A 519 8.65 4.67 -1.36
C GLY A 519 9.31 3.32 -1.58
N GLY A 520 10.64 3.29 -1.68
CA GLY A 520 11.40 2.04 -1.78
C GLY A 520 11.36 1.30 -3.12
N GLY A 521 10.81 1.91 -4.18
CA GLY A 521 10.88 1.36 -5.53
C GLY A 521 10.28 -0.04 -5.69
N LEU A 522 10.89 -0.84 -6.58
CA LEU A 522 10.45 -2.21 -6.89
C LEU A 522 10.63 -3.19 -5.72
N GLU A 523 11.55 -2.92 -4.80
CA GLU A 523 11.81 -3.75 -3.61
C GLU A 523 10.62 -3.81 -2.65
N SER A 524 9.81 -2.75 -2.60
CA SER A 524 8.61 -2.69 -1.76
C SER A 524 7.58 -3.77 -2.07
N VAL A 525 7.62 -4.37 -3.27
CA VAL A 525 6.78 -5.52 -3.64
C VAL A 525 7.12 -6.74 -2.79
N ILE A 526 8.42 -6.98 -2.52
CA ILE A 526 8.87 -8.08 -1.66
C ILE A 526 8.38 -7.84 -0.23
N THR A 527 8.58 -6.62 0.27
CA THR A 527 8.14 -6.20 1.61
C THR A 527 6.63 -6.39 1.78
N THR A 528 5.84 -5.97 0.78
CA THR A 528 4.38 -6.17 0.77
C THR A 528 4.01 -7.65 0.86
N ARG A 529 4.73 -8.52 0.14
CA ARG A 529 4.49 -9.97 0.18
C ARG A 529 4.84 -10.58 1.52
N LEU A 530 5.98 -10.21 2.10
CA LEU A 530 6.41 -10.70 3.42
C LEU A 530 5.43 -10.25 4.51
N LEU A 531 4.96 -9.01 4.48
CA LEU A 531 3.90 -8.51 5.35
C LEU A 531 2.63 -9.35 5.25
N GLY A 532 2.18 -9.63 4.04
CA GLY A 532 1.00 -10.46 3.82
C GLY A 532 1.17 -11.90 4.34
N GLN A 533 2.33 -12.52 4.11
CA GLN A 533 2.65 -13.86 4.62
C GLN A 533 2.74 -13.89 6.14
N GLY A 534 3.39 -12.90 6.73
CA GLY A 534 3.49 -12.73 8.17
C GLY A 534 2.12 -12.50 8.82
N LEU A 535 1.25 -11.70 8.20
CA LEU A 535 -0.13 -11.49 8.67
C LEU A 535 -0.92 -12.81 8.74
N ILE A 536 -0.87 -13.62 7.67
CA ILE A 536 -1.55 -14.93 7.66
C ILE A 536 -0.99 -15.83 8.76
N SER A 537 0.33 -15.89 8.89
CA SER A 537 1.01 -16.69 9.91
C SER A 537 0.60 -16.24 11.31
N LYS A 538 0.61 -14.95 11.59
CA LYS A 538 0.26 -14.35 12.88
C LYS A 538 -1.18 -14.66 13.29
N ILE A 539 -2.15 -14.49 12.37
CA ILE A 539 -3.55 -14.83 12.65
C ILE A 539 -3.71 -16.32 12.94
N ASN A 540 -3.07 -17.19 12.16
CA ASN A 540 -3.14 -18.64 12.37
C ASN A 540 -2.50 -19.07 13.71
N GLN A 541 -1.36 -18.49 14.07
CA GLN A 541 -0.70 -18.76 15.36
C GLN A 541 -1.55 -18.27 16.53
N ASN A 542 -2.13 -17.07 16.43
CA ASN A 542 -3.03 -16.55 17.46
C ASN A 542 -4.25 -17.45 17.64
N ASN A 543 -4.88 -17.89 16.54
CA ASN A 543 -6.02 -18.80 16.59
C ASN A 543 -5.65 -20.15 17.24
N ALA A 544 -4.50 -20.72 16.89
CA ALA A 544 -4.03 -21.97 17.50
C ALA A 544 -3.83 -21.81 19.01
N PHE A 545 -3.18 -20.74 19.45
CA PHE A 545 -2.96 -20.44 20.86
C PHE A 545 -4.28 -20.24 21.62
N ILE A 546 -5.24 -19.49 21.04
CA ILE A 546 -6.58 -19.31 21.64
C ILE A 546 -7.27 -20.67 21.85
N ILE A 547 -7.23 -21.53 20.81
CA ILE A 547 -7.85 -22.86 20.88
C ILE A 547 -7.18 -23.69 21.97
N GLU A 548 -5.86 -23.73 22.02
CA GLU A 548 -5.08 -24.51 22.98
C GLU A 548 -5.39 -24.10 24.43
N VAL A 549 -5.26 -22.80 24.74
CA VAL A 549 -5.45 -22.28 26.09
C VAL A 549 -6.91 -22.41 26.54
N ASN A 550 -7.88 -22.03 25.70
CA ASN A 550 -9.28 -22.13 26.06
C ASN A 550 -9.75 -23.60 26.20
N SER A 551 -9.21 -24.52 25.40
CA SER A 551 -9.46 -25.95 25.58
C SER A 551 -8.93 -26.48 26.94
N ALA A 552 -7.74 -26.03 27.34
CA ALA A 552 -7.20 -26.37 28.65
C ALA A 552 -8.08 -25.81 29.77
N LEU A 553 -8.54 -24.56 29.67
CA LEU A 553 -9.46 -23.97 30.65
C LEU A 553 -10.80 -24.73 30.73
N LEU A 554 -11.35 -25.15 29.58
CA LEU A 554 -12.55 -25.97 29.52
C LEU A 554 -12.37 -27.31 30.25
N ILE A 555 -11.28 -28.03 30.03
CA ILE A 555 -10.95 -29.29 30.71
C ILE A 555 -10.87 -29.05 32.23
N LEU A 556 -10.15 -28.03 32.67
CA LEU A 556 -10.05 -27.67 34.09
C LEU A 556 -11.41 -27.32 34.70
N GLY A 557 -12.30 -26.67 33.94
CA GLY A 557 -13.67 -26.35 34.32
C GLY A 557 -14.53 -27.61 34.49
N VAL A 558 -14.50 -28.54 33.54
CA VAL A 558 -15.20 -29.85 33.60
C VAL A 558 -14.71 -30.67 34.79
N MET A 559 -13.40 -30.71 35.03
CA MET A 559 -12.83 -31.39 36.19
C MET A 559 -13.22 -30.72 37.52
N GLY A 560 -13.64 -29.44 37.48
CA GLY A 560 -13.98 -28.64 38.67
C GLY A 560 -12.76 -28.09 39.41
N LEU A 561 -11.60 -28.03 38.74
CA LEU A 561 -10.36 -27.51 39.30
C LEU A 561 -10.34 -25.97 39.32
N ILE A 562 -11.17 -25.32 38.50
CA ILE A 562 -11.33 -23.86 38.46
C ILE A 562 -12.79 -23.47 38.72
N THR A 563 -12.96 -22.32 39.37
CA THR A 563 -14.29 -21.73 39.61
C THR A 563 -14.75 -20.93 38.37
N PRO A 564 -16.06 -20.65 38.19
CA PRO A 564 -16.56 -19.83 37.08
C PRO A 564 -15.90 -18.45 37.03
N GLN A 565 -15.64 -17.84 38.20
CA GLN A 565 -14.98 -16.54 38.30
C GLN A 565 -13.53 -16.59 37.79
N LEU A 566 -12.78 -17.63 38.20
CA LEU A 566 -11.40 -17.82 37.77
C LEU A 566 -11.33 -18.14 36.26
N ALA A 567 -12.25 -18.97 35.75
CA ALA A 567 -12.37 -19.28 34.34
C ALA A 567 -12.60 -18.00 33.53
N ALA A 568 -13.52 -17.12 33.93
CA ALA A 568 -13.78 -15.86 33.27
C ALA A 568 -12.59 -14.89 33.33
N ILE A 569 -11.88 -14.80 34.46
CA ILE A 569 -10.68 -13.95 34.58
C ILE A 569 -9.58 -14.44 33.64
N LEU A 570 -9.29 -15.72 33.64
CA LEU A 570 -8.23 -16.29 32.79
C LEU A 570 -8.60 -16.16 31.31
N HIS A 571 -9.84 -16.45 30.94
CA HIS A 571 -10.32 -16.26 29.55
C HIS A 571 -10.17 -14.82 29.08
N ASN A 572 -10.63 -13.82 29.87
CA ASN A 572 -10.48 -12.40 29.52
C ASN A 572 -9.00 -11.97 29.44
N SER A 573 -8.15 -12.51 30.33
CA SER A 573 -6.70 -12.25 30.28
C SER A 573 -6.06 -12.77 29.01
N VAL A 574 -6.48 -13.93 28.51
CA VAL A 574 -6.05 -14.50 27.24
C VAL A 574 -6.49 -13.60 26.09
N THR A 575 -7.74 -13.14 26.09
CA THR A 575 -8.28 -12.25 25.07
C THR A 575 -7.47 -10.94 24.97
N VAL A 576 -7.17 -10.32 26.12
CA VAL A 576 -6.36 -9.09 26.17
C VAL A 576 -4.92 -9.37 25.71
N GLY A 577 -4.28 -10.42 26.21
CA GLY A 577 -2.91 -10.76 25.86
C GLY A 577 -2.73 -11.03 24.37
N ILE A 578 -3.65 -11.79 23.77
CA ILE A 578 -3.63 -12.05 22.31
C ILE A 578 -3.91 -10.79 21.50
N SER A 579 -4.80 -9.93 21.97
CA SER A 579 -5.07 -8.66 21.30
C SER A 579 -3.85 -7.74 21.33
N MET A 580 -3.12 -7.68 22.44
CA MET A 580 -1.84 -6.94 22.52
C MET A 580 -0.79 -7.55 21.57
N LYS A 581 -0.65 -8.87 21.55
CA LYS A 581 0.25 -9.56 20.61
C LYS A 581 -0.14 -9.30 19.14
N ALA A 582 -1.42 -9.18 18.86
CA ALA A 582 -1.91 -8.85 17.50
C ALA A 582 -1.51 -7.43 17.04
N MET A 583 -1.24 -6.51 17.98
CA MET A 583 -0.79 -5.14 17.68
C MET A 583 0.71 -5.03 17.35
N GLU A 584 1.51 -6.04 17.68
CA GLU A 584 2.93 -6.04 17.38
C GLU A 584 3.19 -5.99 15.87
N ASN A 585 4.32 -5.46 15.46
CA ASN A 585 4.72 -5.45 14.06
C ASN A 585 4.90 -6.90 13.53
N ILE A 586 4.86 -7.04 12.22
CA ILE A 586 4.94 -8.35 11.54
C ILE A 586 6.35 -8.66 11.09
N LEU A 587 7.09 -7.64 10.65
CA LEU A 587 8.43 -7.77 10.07
C LEU A 587 9.56 -7.66 11.11
N GLU A 588 9.23 -7.37 12.37
CA GLU A 588 10.18 -7.35 13.49
C GLU A 588 10.50 -8.73 14.04
#